data_8dd2852bd080b67f1d7ccf5a8f586473
#
_entry.id   8dd2852bd080b67f1d7ccf5a8f586473
#
_cell.length_a   1.000
_cell.length_b   1.000
_cell.length_c   1.000
_cell.angle_alpha   90.00
_cell.angle_beta   90.00
_cell.angle_gamma   90.00
#
_symmetry.space_group_name_H-M   'P 1'
#
loop_
_entity.id
_entity.type
_entity.pdbx_description
1 polymer ?
#
loop_
_entity_poly.entity_id
_entity_poly.type
_entity_poly.pdbx_seq_one_letter_code
_entity_poly.pdbx_strand_id
1 'polypeptide(L)'
;MLRKPNILVVGSFMMDLIASTRRAPKSGETVIGLKFQTAPGGKGANQAVQCARLGANVTMVGQVGGDAFGQIMRETAAKAGVDVSHVTVDENESSGVGHIVLEVSEHGAQNRITVCPGANFTLTVDDVKWLKDEIKNYDLVMMQFELPMEVVEAVAQWAHDAGVIVMINPAPAAPISDRLLACTTYLSPNEHEAAEIANHAIRVDGGIHFDDVEAVSKAFQARGVENLIITMGENGSIVAGKNGVHHTRCVKMPHVADPTAAGDSFVAAFCTGLTAGLPQGEALAFASHTAAITVSRMGAMPSLPTVDEVQALLRERGYDGFDPSELDALK
;
A
#
# COMPACT_ATOMS: atom_id res chain seq x y z
N MET A 1 15.26 19.01 9.69
CA MET A 1 15.64 17.85 10.53
C MET A 1 14.47 16.91 10.55
N LEU A 2 14.66 15.65 10.15
CA LEU A 2 13.59 14.64 10.10
C LEU A 2 13.15 14.27 11.52
N ARG A 3 11.92 13.77 11.64
CA ARG A 3 11.32 13.26 12.89
C ARG A 3 10.54 11.98 12.64
N LYS A 4 10.32 11.18 13.67
CA LYS A 4 9.43 10.02 13.59
C LYS A 4 7.98 10.50 13.45
N PRO A 5 7.28 10.15 12.35
CA PRO A 5 5.88 10.54 12.19
C PRO A 5 4.94 9.58 12.93
N ASN A 6 3.75 10.08 13.29
CA ASN A 6 2.64 9.29 13.79
C ASN A 6 1.68 8.99 12.63
N ILE A 7 1.60 7.73 12.20
CA ILE A 7 0.79 7.32 11.06
C ILE A 7 -0.33 6.39 11.54
N LEU A 8 -1.57 6.72 11.18
CA LEU A 8 -2.72 5.86 11.34
C LEU A 8 -2.95 5.08 10.05
N VAL A 9 -3.04 3.76 10.13
CA VAL A 9 -3.46 2.92 9.02
C VAL A 9 -4.82 2.29 9.37
N VAL A 10 -5.85 2.61 8.60
CA VAL A 10 -7.15 1.94 8.69
C VAL A 10 -7.26 1.04 7.48
N GLY A 11 -7.12 -0.27 7.70
CA GLY A 11 -6.89 -1.18 6.58
C GLY A 11 -7.05 -2.66 6.93
N SER A 12 -6.82 -3.48 5.92
CA SER A 12 -7.07 -4.91 5.89
C SER A 12 -5.92 -5.75 6.45
N PHE A 13 -6.31 -6.95 6.87
CA PHE A 13 -5.43 -8.10 7.10
C PHE A 13 -5.86 -9.25 6.19
N MET A 14 -4.94 -9.83 5.44
CA MET A 14 -5.18 -10.99 4.57
C MET A 14 -4.13 -12.06 4.81
N MET A 15 -4.57 -13.32 4.89
CA MET A 15 -3.65 -14.46 4.86
C MET A 15 -3.60 -15.01 3.45
N ASP A 16 -2.45 -14.90 2.80
CA ASP A 16 -2.24 -15.48 1.48
C ASP A 16 -2.00 -16.99 1.60
N LEU A 17 -2.85 -17.78 0.94
CA LEU A 17 -2.78 -19.24 0.84
C LEU A 17 -2.29 -19.58 -0.56
N ILE A 18 -1.00 -19.88 -0.71
CA ILE A 18 -0.33 -20.02 -2.00
C ILE A 18 -0.10 -21.48 -2.33
N ALA A 19 -0.86 -22.01 -3.29
CA ALA A 19 -0.67 -23.34 -3.84
C ALA A 19 0.06 -23.27 -5.17
N SER A 20 1.34 -23.66 -5.21
CA SER A 20 2.10 -23.73 -6.44
C SER A 20 1.79 -25.04 -7.21
N THR A 21 1.63 -24.95 -8.52
CA THR A 21 1.29 -26.09 -9.39
C THR A 21 1.94 -25.92 -10.77
N ARG A 22 2.08 -27.00 -11.54
CA ARG A 22 2.57 -26.94 -12.93
C ARG A 22 1.52 -26.35 -13.88
N ARG A 23 0.26 -26.50 -13.56
CA ARG A 23 -0.88 -25.88 -14.25
C ARG A 23 -2.06 -25.74 -13.30
N ALA A 24 -2.86 -24.73 -13.49
CA ALA A 24 -4.08 -24.57 -12.71
C ALA A 24 -5.13 -25.61 -13.09
N PRO A 25 -5.96 -26.09 -12.12
CA PRO A 25 -7.03 -27.03 -12.40
C PRO A 25 -8.11 -26.38 -13.28
N LYS A 26 -8.71 -27.15 -14.18
CA LYS A 26 -9.94 -26.79 -14.90
C LYS A 26 -11.16 -27.09 -14.02
N SER A 27 -12.34 -26.64 -14.44
CA SER A 27 -13.60 -26.96 -13.76
C SER A 27 -13.77 -28.48 -13.62
N GLY A 28 -14.03 -28.94 -12.39
CA GLY A 28 -14.19 -30.35 -12.05
C GLY A 28 -12.89 -31.16 -11.98
N GLU A 29 -11.74 -30.54 -12.12
CA GLU A 29 -10.45 -31.23 -12.13
C GLU A 29 -9.73 -31.12 -10.79
N THR A 30 -9.01 -32.19 -10.40
CA THR A 30 -8.06 -32.20 -9.28
C THR A 30 -6.64 -32.28 -9.83
N VAL A 31 -5.75 -31.40 -9.39
CA VAL A 31 -4.32 -31.43 -9.71
C VAL A 31 -3.49 -31.59 -8.45
N ILE A 32 -2.35 -32.27 -8.58
CA ILE A 32 -1.38 -32.36 -7.48
C ILE A 32 -0.50 -31.11 -7.50
N GLY A 33 -0.48 -30.38 -6.37
CA GLY A 33 0.37 -29.21 -6.18
C GLY A 33 1.84 -29.58 -6.00
N LEU A 34 2.72 -28.61 -6.22
CA LEU A 34 4.17 -28.72 -6.01
C LEU A 34 4.56 -28.29 -4.59
N LYS A 35 3.93 -27.24 -4.09
CA LYS A 35 4.22 -26.63 -2.79
C LYS A 35 2.97 -25.90 -2.28
N PHE A 36 2.82 -25.87 -0.97
CA PHE A 36 1.86 -25.01 -0.29
C PHE A 36 2.59 -24.12 0.73
N GLN A 37 2.22 -22.88 0.82
CA GLN A 37 2.74 -21.94 1.81
C GLN A 37 1.70 -20.88 2.18
N THR A 38 1.81 -20.32 3.36
CA THR A 38 1.00 -19.19 3.83
C THR A 38 1.88 -17.99 4.07
N ALA A 39 1.36 -16.80 3.81
CA ALA A 39 2.06 -15.55 4.07
C ALA A 39 1.09 -14.51 4.63
N PRO A 40 1.37 -13.90 5.81
CA PRO A 40 0.63 -12.73 6.27
C PRO A 40 0.78 -11.58 5.27
N GLY A 41 -0.33 -10.91 4.99
CA GLY A 41 -0.41 -9.80 4.03
C GLY A 41 -1.67 -8.98 4.28
N GLY A 42 -2.26 -8.48 3.20
CA GLY A 42 -3.29 -7.45 3.19
C GLY A 42 -2.68 -6.07 2.98
N LYS A 43 -3.29 -5.26 2.10
CA LYS A 43 -2.72 -3.95 1.75
C LYS A 43 -2.51 -3.07 2.98
N GLY A 44 -3.50 -3.01 3.87
CA GLY A 44 -3.39 -2.25 5.12
C GLY A 44 -2.23 -2.72 5.98
N ALA A 45 -2.15 -4.01 6.27
CA ALA A 45 -1.10 -4.58 7.10
C ALA A 45 0.30 -4.46 6.46
N ASN A 46 0.42 -4.64 5.13
CA ASN A 46 1.68 -4.43 4.42
C ASN A 46 2.17 -2.98 4.57
N GLN A 47 1.28 -2.01 4.35
CA GLN A 47 1.59 -0.59 4.45
C GLN A 47 1.94 -0.19 5.89
N ALA A 48 1.20 -0.69 6.89
CA ALA A 48 1.49 -0.45 8.31
C ALA A 48 2.86 -0.99 8.72
N VAL A 49 3.15 -2.25 8.36
CA VAL A 49 4.45 -2.89 8.63
C VAL A 49 5.59 -2.14 7.94
N GLN A 50 5.40 -1.70 6.69
CA GLN A 50 6.43 -0.94 5.99
C GLN A 50 6.69 0.41 6.65
N CYS A 51 5.66 1.17 7.04
CA CYS A 51 5.83 2.43 7.77
C CYS A 51 6.62 2.22 9.08
N ALA A 52 6.26 1.17 9.85
CA ALA A 52 6.95 0.86 11.11
C ALA A 52 8.42 0.48 10.88
N ARG A 53 8.74 -0.33 9.86
CA ARG A 53 10.13 -0.69 9.50
C ARG A 53 10.95 0.51 9.02
N LEU A 54 10.30 1.56 8.53
CA LEU A 54 10.92 2.82 8.15
C LEU A 54 10.95 3.83 9.30
N GLY A 55 10.57 3.42 10.51
CA GLY A 55 10.74 4.18 11.75
C GLY A 55 9.57 5.08 12.15
N ALA A 56 8.41 4.98 11.48
CA ALA A 56 7.20 5.67 11.94
C ALA A 56 6.61 5.02 13.21
N ASN A 57 5.94 5.82 14.03
CA ASN A 57 5.01 5.32 15.05
C ASN A 57 3.70 5.00 14.35
N VAL A 58 3.32 3.71 14.29
CA VAL A 58 2.17 3.27 13.51
C VAL A 58 1.11 2.67 14.41
N THR A 59 -0.11 3.19 14.30
CA THR A 59 -1.32 2.56 14.86
C THR A 59 -2.11 1.94 13.72
N MET A 60 -2.44 0.65 13.85
CA MET A 60 -3.28 -0.08 12.90
C MET A 60 -4.69 -0.26 13.46
N VAL A 61 -5.67 0.14 12.68
CA VAL A 61 -7.10 -0.11 12.91
C VAL A 61 -7.60 -1.05 11.83
N GLY A 62 -8.26 -2.12 12.22
CA GLY A 62 -8.77 -3.14 11.31
C GLY A 62 -9.43 -4.27 12.08
N GLN A 63 -9.80 -5.32 11.38
CA GLN A 63 -10.48 -6.46 11.99
C GLN A 63 -9.97 -7.79 11.43
N VAL A 64 -9.82 -8.78 12.30
CA VAL A 64 -9.46 -10.17 11.95
C VAL A 64 -10.49 -11.13 12.51
N GLY A 65 -10.54 -12.34 12.00
CA GLY A 65 -11.37 -13.41 12.57
C GLY A 65 -10.77 -14.00 13.83
N GLY A 66 -11.61 -14.67 14.65
CA GLY A 66 -11.22 -15.42 15.84
C GLY A 66 -10.51 -16.75 15.52
N ASP A 67 -9.70 -16.79 14.46
CA ASP A 67 -9.01 -17.98 13.96
C ASP A 67 -7.47 -17.87 14.08
N ALA A 68 -6.78 -18.96 13.74
CA ALA A 68 -5.33 -19.00 13.79
C ALA A 68 -4.67 -17.99 12.84
N PHE A 69 -5.31 -17.65 11.72
CA PHE A 69 -4.77 -16.66 10.78
C PHE A 69 -4.83 -15.26 11.38
N GLY A 70 -5.94 -14.89 12.03
CA GLY A 70 -6.09 -13.61 12.72
C GLY A 70 -5.00 -13.41 13.78
N GLN A 71 -4.75 -14.45 14.59
CA GLN A 71 -3.69 -14.41 15.59
C GLN A 71 -2.31 -14.20 14.94
N ILE A 72 -1.97 -15.01 13.92
CA ILE A 72 -0.66 -14.92 13.23
C ILE A 72 -0.45 -13.54 12.62
N MET A 73 -1.47 -12.97 11.96
CA MET A 73 -1.36 -11.68 11.29
C MET A 73 -1.16 -10.53 12.29
N ARG A 74 -1.94 -10.50 13.38
CA ARG A 74 -1.77 -9.52 14.46
C ARG A 74 -0.38 -9.60 15.10
N GLU A 75 0.06 -10.82 15.45
CA GLU A 75 1.39 -11.02 16.03
C GLU A 75 2.52 -10.61 15.10
N THR A 76 2.36 -10.85 13.78
CA THR A 76 3.36 -10.47 12.78
C THR A 76 3.48 -8.96 12.67
N ALA A 77 2.36 -8.23 12.63
CA ALA A 77 2.35 -6.77 12.62
C ALA A 77 2.93 -6.19 13.91
N ALA A 78 2.55 -6.72 15.08
CA ALA A 78 3.07 -6.30 16.37
C ALA A 78 4.60 -6.50 16.48
N LYS A 79 5.12 -7.65 16.01
CA LYS A 79 6.58 -7.91 15.97
C LYS A 79 7.34 -6.97 15.05
N ALA A 80 6.67 -6.40 14.04
CA ALA A 80 7.24 -5.38 13.16
C ALA A 80 7.21 -3.97 13.75
N GLY A 81 6.66 -3.77 14.95
CA GLY A 81 6.58 -2.48 15.64
C GLY A 81 5.27 -1.72 15.43
N VAL A 82 4.24 -2.36 14.86
CA VAL A 82 2.91 -1.75 14.68
C VAL A 82 2.12 -1.89 15.98
N ASP A 83 1.50 -0.82 16.45
CA ASP A 83 0.49 -0.87 17.50
C ASP A 83 -0.80 -1.49 16.95
N VAL A 84 -1.13 -2.69 17.41
CA VAL A 84 -2.31 -3.47 17.03
C VAL A 84 -3.41 -3.47 18.09
N SER A 85 -3.34 -2.56 19.07
CA SER A 85 -4.32 -2.47 20.17
C SER A 85 -5.74 -2.18 19.68
N HIS A 86 -5.87 -1.57 18.50
CA HIS A 86 -7.13 -1.25 17.84
C HIS A 86 -7.48 -2.22 16.69
N VAL A 87 -6.79 -3.37 16.60
CA VAL A 87 -7.19 -4.46 15.72
C VAL A 87 -8.16 -5.37 16.46
N THR A 88 -9.43 -5.30 16.10
CA THR A 88 -10.51 -6.06 16.73
C THR A 88 -10.58 -7.50 16.21
N VAL A 89 -11.28 -8.36 16.94
CA VAL A 89 -11.51 -9.77 16.56
C VAL A 89 -13.01 -9.99 16.41
N ASP A 90 -13.43 -10.47 15.24
CA ASP A 90 -14.78 -10.96 15.02
C ASP A 90 -14.79 -12.48 15.21
N GLU A 91 -15.39 -12.95 16.30
CA GLU A 91 -15.47 -14.38 16.64
C GLU A 91 -16.47 -15.15 15.74
N ASN A 92 -17.28 -14.45 14.95
CA ASN A 92 -18.31 -15.04 14.10
C ASN A 92 -17.91 -15.11 12.63
N GLU A 93 -16.78 -14.50 12.26
CA GLU A 93 -16.30 -14.45 10.87
C GLU A 93 -14.87 -14.97 10.76
N SER A 94 -14.53 -15.50 9.60
CA SER A 94 -13.15 -15.91 9.30
C SER A 94 -12.26 -14.68 9.05
N SER A 95 -10.98 -14.83 9.29
CA SER A 95 -10.00 -13.84 8.81
C SER A 95 -10.01 -13.73 7.28
N GLY A 96 -9.63 -12.57 6.76
CA GLY A 96 -9.46 -12.36 5.33
C GLY A 96 -8.41 -13.30 4.72
N VAL A 97 -8.72 -13.86 3.54
CA VAL A 97 -7.86 -14.83 2.85
C VAL A 97 -7.70 -14.48 1.38
N GLY A 98 -6.45 -14.47 0.91
CA GLY A 98 -6.10 -14.50 -0.50
C GLY A 98 -5.80 -15.94 -0.94
N HIS A 99 -6.71 -16.60 -1.66
CA HIS A 99 -6.46 -17.94 -2.20
C HIS A 99 -5.76 -17.82 -3.56
N ILE A 100 -4.49 -18.23 -3.61
CA ILE A 100 -3.60 -18.01 -4.76
C ILE A 100 -3.19 -19.36 -5.36
N VAL A 101 -3.61 -19.60 -6.59
CA VAL A 101 -3.08 -20.70 -7.41
C VAL A 101 -1.95 -20.13 -8.27
N LEU A 102 -0.71 -20.52 -7.95
CA LEU A 102 0.49 -20.10 -8.66
C LEU A 102 0.90 -21.18 -9.66
N GLU A 103 0.64 -20.93 -10.94
CA GLU A 103 1.07 -21.78 -12.03
C GLU A 103 2.53 -21.48 -12.39
N VAL A 104 3.42 -22.45 -12.18
CA VAL A 104 4.87 -22.30 -12.42
C VAL A 104 5.26 -23.11 -13.65
N SER A 105 5.81 -22.42 -14.66
CA SER A 105 6.29 -23.01 -15.91
C SER A 105 7.72 -22.55 -16.25
N GLU A 106 8.32 -23.14 -17.28
CA GLU A 106 9.62 -22.73 -17.81
C GLU A 106 9.59 -21.28 -18.38
N HIS A 107 8.40 -20.78 -18.68
CA HIS A 107 8.18 -19.42 -19.23
C HIS A 107 7.81 -18.38 -18.17
N GLY A 108 7.90 -18.73 -16.89
CA GLY A 108 7.56 -17.86 -15.77
C GLY A 108 6.42 -18.38 -14.91
N ALA A 109 5.89 -17.51 -14.04
CA ALA A 109 4.79 -17.83 -13.14
C ALA A 109 3.56 -16.95 -13.47
N GLN A 110 2.37 -17.58 -13.37
CA GLN A 110 1.08 -16.89 -13.47
C GLN A 110 0.24 -17.20 -12.24
N ASN A 111 -0.42 -16.20 -11.69
CA ASN A 111 -1.30 -16.37 -10.54
C ASN A 111 -2.78 -16.25 -10.93
N ARG A 112 -3.62 -16.96 -10.17
CA ARG A 112 -5.07 -16.78 -10.13
C ARG A 112 -5.44 -16.60 -8.68
N ILE A 113 -6.07 -15.47 -8.37
CA ILE A 113 -6.33 -15.04 -7.01
C ILE A 113 -7.83 -14.92 -6.80
N THR A 114 -8.31 -15.53 -5.71
CA THR A 114 -9.65 -15.30 -5.18
C THR A 114 -9.48 -14.67 -3.80
N VAL A 115 -10.04 -13.49 -3.60
CA VAL A 115 -10.03 -12.80 -2.32
C VAL A 115 -11.34 -13.08 -1.58
N CYS A 116 -11.22 -13.59 -0.35
CA CYS A 116 -12.32 -13.71 0.59
C CYS A 116 -12.07 -12.68 1.71
N PRO A 117 -12.79 -11.56 1.76
CA PRO A 117 -12.46 -10.46 2.67
C PRO A 117 -12.65 -10.82 4.14
N GLY A 118 -13.58 -11.72 4.47
CA GLY A 118 -13.83 -12.15 5.85
C GLY A 118 -14.09 -10.97 6.78
N ALA A 119 -13.55 -11.03 7.98
CA ALA A 119 -13.72 -10.05 9.04
C ALA A 119 -13.35 -8.60 8.63
N ASN A 120 -12.51 -8.40 7.60
CA ASN A 120 -12.24 -7.05 7.10
C ASN A 120 -13.52 -6.31 6.69
N PHE A 121 -14.52 -7.05 6.17
CA PHE A 121 -15.76 -6.46 5.67
C PHE A 121 -16.90 -6.43 6.71
N THR A 122 -16.65 -6.88 7.94
CA THR A 122 -17.58 -6.73 9.07
C THR A 122 -17.24 -5.53 9.96
N LEU A 123 -16.11 -4.85 9.71
CA LEU A 123 -15.75 -3.61 10.38
C LEU A 123 -16.78 -2.53 10.05
N THR A 124 -17.29 -1.85 11.07
CA THR A 124 -18.33 -0.82 10.93
C THR A 124 -17.82 0.58 11.30
N VAL A 125 -18.55 1.61 10.90
CA VAL A 125 -18.27 2.99 11.30
C VAL A 125 -18.32 3.19 12.82
N ASP A 126 -19.20 2.44 13.51
CA ASP A 126 -19.30 2.53 14.97
C ASP A 126 -18.05 1.95 15.67
N ASP A 127 -17.42 0.92 15.11
CA ASP A 127 -16.19 0.32 15.66
C ASP A 127 -15.00 1.30 15.62
N VAL A 128 -14.98 2.19 14.67
CA VAL A 128 -13.91 3.19 14.46
C VAL A 128 -14.29 4.59 14.92
N LYS A 129 -15.46 4.80 15.51
CA LYS A 129 -16.02 6.11 15.85
C LYS A 129 -15.14 6.94 16.82
N TRP A 130 -14.39 6.25 17.68
CA TRP A 130 -13.45 6.88 18.60
C TRP A 130 -12.36 7.71 17.87
N LEU A 131 -12.04 7.36 16.61
CA LEU A 131 -11.12 8.11 15.77
C LEU A 131 -11.55 9.56 15.56
N LYS A 132 -12.85 9.84 15.62
CA LYS A 132 -13.37 11.20 15.42
C LYS A 132 -12.75 12.23 16.40
N ASP A 133 -12.42 11.79 17.60
CA ASP A 133 -11.81 12.64 18.62
C ASP A 133 -10.28 12.57 18.63
N GLU A 134 -9.72 11.42 18.22
CA GLU A 134 -8.29 11.10 18.34
C GLU A 134 -7.49 11.30 17.03
N ILE A 135 -8.16 11.38 15.87
CA ILE A 135 -7.50 11.40 14.56
C ILE A 135 -6.52 12.58 14.40
N LYS A 136 -6.76 13.69 15.07
CA LYS A 136 -5.90 14.88 15.10
C LYS A 136 -4.50 14.64 15.71
N ASN A 137 -4.31 13.51 16.39
CA ASN A 137 -3.02 13.12 16.98
C ASN A 137 -2.06 12.46 15.98
N TYR A 138 -2.54 12.20 14.76
CA TYR A 138 -1.76 11.61 13.68
C TYR A 138 -1.35 12.65 12.66
N ASP A 139 -0.19 12.46 12.05
CA ASP A 139 0.30 13.30 10.95
C ASP A 139 -0.37 12.94 9.62
N LEU A 140 -0.77 11.66 9.48
CA LEU A 140 -1.35 11.11 8.26
C LEU A 140 -2.23 9.91 8.57
N VAL A 141 -3.33 9.80 7.83
CA VAL A 141 -4.18 8.59 7.77
C VAL A 141 -4.03 7.94 6.40
N MET A 142 -3.80 6.64 6.40
CA MET A 142 -3.62 5.83 5.19
C MET A 142 -4.72 4.76 5.11
N MET A 143 -5.38 4.66 3.94
CA MET A 143 -6.47 3.70 3.71
C MET A 143 -6.40 3.09 2.32
N GLN A 144 -6.99 1.88 2.19
CA GLN A 144 -7.12 1.11 0.95
C GLN A 144 -8.57 0.63 0.80
N PHE A 145 -8.88 -0.10 -0.29
CA PHE A 145 -10.26 -0.53 -0.59
C PHE A 145 -10.54 -2.01 -0.29
N GLU A 146 -9.83 -2.56 0.69
CA GLU A 146 -10.10 -3.90 1.24
C GLU A 146 -10.93 -3.84 2.53
N LEU A 147 -11.71 -2.77 2.71
CA LEU A 147 -12.64 -2.50 3.81
C LEU A 147 -13.97 -1.99 3.27
N PRO A 148 -15.04 -1.98 4.08
CA PRO A 148 -16.28 -1.31 3.73
C PRO A 148 -16.06 0.17 3.40
N MET A 149 -16.58 0.61 2.25
CA MET A 149 -16.35 1.98 1.77
C MET A 149 -16.92 3.04 2.70
N GLU A 150 -18.00 2.74 3.44
CA GLU A 150 -18.56 3.64 4.45
C GLU A 150 -17.56 3.92 5.59
N VAL A 151 -16.72 2.96 5.96
CA VAL A 151 -15.65 3.14 6.96
C VAL A 151 -14.57 4.05 6.40
N VAL A 152 -14.12 3.78 5.17
CA VAL A 152 -13.11 4.59 4.47
C VAL A 152 -13.58 6.04 4.33
N GLU A 153 -14.82 6.25 3.88
CA GLU A 153 -15.40 7.59 3.71
C GLU A 153 -15.55 8.34 5.04
N ALA A 154 -16.00 7.67 6.09
CA ALA A 154 -16.17 8.28 7.41
C ALA A 154 -14.82 8.73 7.99
N VAL A 155 -13.81 7.86 7.97
CA VAL A 155 -12.48 8.17 8.48
C VAL A 155 -11.79 9.25 7.64
N ALA A 156 -11.90 9.21 6.30
CA ALA A 156 -11.37 10.24 5.42
C ALA A 156 -11.98 11.62 5.74
N GLN A 157 -13.30 11.67 5.96
CA GLN A 157 -13.97 12.92 6.33
C GLN A 157 -13.48 13.45 7.67
N TRP A 158 -13.36 12.61 8.69
CA TRP A 158 -12.87 13.04 10.02
C TRP A 158 -11.42 13.55 9.97
N ALA A 159 -10.55 12.87 9.19
CA ALA A 159 -9.18 13.28 9.00
C ALA A 159 -9.09 14.63 8.27
N HIS A 160 -9.86 14.79 7.19
CA HIS A 160 -9.93 16.02 6.43
C HIS A 160 -10.41 17.21 7.31
N ASP A 161 -11.49 17.02 8.08
CA ASP A 161 -12.05 18.03 8.98
C ASP A 161 -11.07 18.43 10.10
N ALA A 162 -10.20 17.48 10.50
CA ALA A 162 -9.13 17.72 11.50
C ALA A 162 -7.84 18.30 10.90
N GLY A 163 -7.76 18.46 9.57
CA GLY A 163 -6.55 18.94 8.88
C GLY A 163 -5.42 17.92 8.82
N VAL A 164 -5.73 16.62 8.98
CA VAL A 164 -4.79 15.51 8.89
C VAL A 164 -4.64 15.08 7.44
N ILE A 165 -3.42 14.75 7.00
CA ILE A 165 -3.18 14.28 5.63
C ILE A 165 -3.92 12.97 5.39
N VAL A 166 -4.71 12.91 4.31
CA VAL A 166 -5.43 11.70 3.88
C VAL A 166 -4.74 11.10 2.66
N MET A 167 -4.19 9.90 2.83
CA MET A 167 -3.65 9.08 1.76
C MET A 167 -4.62 7.95 1.43
N ILE A 168 -5.10 7.91 0.20
CA ILE A 168 -5.92 6.81 -0.35
C ILE A 168 -5.11 6.05 -1.40
N ASN A 169 -4.89 4.75 -1.17
CA ASN A 169 -4.45 3.83 -2.19
C ASN A 169 -5.70 3.06 -2.68
N PRO A 170 -6.28 3.42 -3.85
CA PRO A 170 -7.58 2.91 -4.29
C PRO A 170 -7.46 1.50 -4.89
N ALA A 171 -6.96 0.58 -4.11
CA ALA A 171 -6.64 -0.80 -4.48
C ALA A 171 -7.38 -1.81 -3.56
N PRO A 172 -8.08 -2.81 -4.12
CA PRO A 172 -8.41 -2.97 -5.54
C PRO A 172 -9.30 -1.83 -6.07
N ALA A 173 -9.24 -1.57 -7.39
CA ALA A 173 -10.05 -0.52 -7.99
C ALA A 173 -11.55 -0.72 -7.70
N ALA A 174 -12.21 0.36 -7.31
CA ALA A 174 -13.65 0.40 -7.04
C ALA A 174 -14.20 1.80 -7.36
N PRO A 175 -15.51 1.95 -7.55
CA PRO A 175 -16.13 3.27 -7.68
C PRO A 175 -15.83 4.14 -6.46
N ILE A 176 -15.41 5.38 -6.68
CA ILE A 176 -15.09 6.35 -5.64
C ILE A 176 -16.07 7.50 -5.69
N SER A 177 -16.66 7.86 -4.55
CA SER A 177 -17.53 9.03 -4.43
C SER A 177 -16.74 10.34 -4.55
N ASP A 178 -17.37 11.38 -5.08
CA ASP A 178 -16.76 12.71 -5.12
C ASP A 178 -16.49 13.26 -3.70
N ARG A 179 -17.27 12.84 -2.72
CA ARG A 179 -17.06 13.15 -1.30
C ARG A 179 -15.72 12.60 -0.80
N LEU A 180 -15.41 11.34 -1.08
CA LEU A 180 -14.14 10.73 -0.68
C LEU A 180 -12.97 11.42 -1.39
N LEU A 181 -13.10 11.68 -2.69
CA LEU A 181 -12.05 12.37 -3.46
C LEU A 181 -11.78 13.78 -2.94
N ALA A 182 -12.83 14.52 -2.58
CA ALA A 182 -12.69 15.87 -2.01
C ALA A 182 -12.01 15.90 -0.62
N CYS A 183 -12.03 14.77 0.11
CA CYS A 183 -11.32 14.60 1.38
C CYS A 183 -9.88 14.08 1.19
N THR A 184 -9.47 13.72 -0.04
CA THR A 184 -8.21 13.03 -0.31
C THR A 184 -7.08 14.02 -0.61
N THR A 185 -6.07 14.06 0.25
CA THR A 185 -4.86 14.87 0.02
C THR A 185 -3.95 14.21 -1.00
N TYR A 186 -3.76 12.91 -0.91
CA TYR A 186 -3.00 12.09 -1.86
C TYR A 186 -3.81 10.88 -2.29
N LEU A 187 -4.02 10.72 -3.60
CA LEU A 187 -4.57 9.51 -4.21
C LEU A 187 -3.44 8.77 -4.92
N SER A 188 -3.21 7.51 -4.57
CA SER A 188 -2.08 6.73 -5.12
C SER A 188 -2.53 5.41 -5.76
N PRO A 189 -3.12 5.45 -6.97
CA PRO A 189 -3.38 4.28 -7.80
C PRO A 189 -2.13 3.83 -8.55
N ASN A 190 -2.15 2.58 -9.08
CA ASN A 190 -1.31 2.20 -10.20
C ASN A 190 -1.93 2.67 -11.54
N GLU A 191 -1.22 2.48 -12.66
CA GLU A 191 -1.69 2.90 -14.00
C GLU A 191 -3.01 2.26 -14.39
N HIS A 192 -3.26 1.02 -13.99
CA HIS A 192 -4.49 0.29 -14.31
C HIS A 192 -5.66 0.78 -13.47
N GLU A 193 -5.47 0.93 -12.17
CA GLU A 193 -6.46 1.48 -11.23
C GLU A 193 -6.82 2.93 -11.61
N ALA A 194 -5.82 3.75 -11.93
CA ALA A 194 -6.03 5.12 -12.38
C ALA A 194 -6.87 5.18 -13.66
N ALA A 195 -6.52 4.33 -14.63
CA ALA A 195 -7.24 4.25 -15.90
C ALA A 195 -8.70 3.78 -15.72
N GLU A 196 -8.93 2.78 -14.88
CA GLU A 196 -10.26 2.24 -14.57
C GLU A 196 -11.15 3.28 -13.89
N ILE A 197 -10.64 3.92 -12.82
CA ILE A 197 -11.42 4.89 -12.02
C ILE A 197 -11.68 6.17 -12.81
N ALA A 198 -10.71 6.63 -13.63
CA ALA A 198 -10.87 7.82 -14.47
C ALA A 198 -11.61 7.53 -15.77
N ASN A 199 -11.89 6.25 -16.09
CA ASN A 199 -12.41 5.80 -17.39
C ASN A 199 -11.59 6.37 -18.57
N HIS A 200 -10.27 6.39 -18.43
CA HIS A 200 -9.33 6.91 -19.43
C HIS A 200 -8.03 6.10 -19.39
N ALA A 201 -7.68 5.46 -20.53
CA ALA A 201 -6.49 4.62 -20.60
C ALA A 201 -5.20 5.44 -20.46
N ILE A 202 -4.23 4.90 -19.73
CA ILE A 202 -2.85 5.43 -19.68
C ILE A 202 -1.98 4.50 -20.51
N ARG A 203 -1.52 4.97 -21.66
CA ARG A 203 -0.64 4.20 -22.55
C ARG A 203 0.80 4.28 -22.06
N VAL A 204 1.47 3.13 -22.09
CA VAL A 204 2.89 2.97 -21.70
C VAL A 204 3.71 2.27 -22.80
N ASP A 205 3.13 2.04 -23.96
CA ASP A 205 3.75 1.44 -25.14
C ASP A 205 4.78 2.40 -25.76
N GLY A 206 6.05 2.02 -25.73
CA GLY A 206 7.12 2.89 -26.19
C GLY A 206 7.54 3.98 -25.20
N GLY A 207 7.01 3.95 -23.98
CA GLY A 207 7.24 4.90 -22.90
C GLY A 207 5.94 5.51 -22.38
N ILE A 208 6.07 6.44 -21.43
CA ILE A 208 4.90 7.09 -20.80
C ILE A 208 4.31 8.13 -21.77
N HIS A 209 3.02 8.01 -22.06
CA HIS A 209 2.27 9.03 -22.76
C HIS A 209 1.77 10.09 -21.78
N PHE A 210 2.52 11.18 -21.61
CA PHE A 210 2.23 12.22 -20.63
C PHE A 210 0.88 12.92 -20.85
N ASP A 211 0.38 12.99 -22.09
CA ASP A 211 -0.95 13.55 -22.40
C ASP A 211 -2.07 12.72 -21.73
N ASP A 212 -1.94 11.39 -21.69
CA ASP A 212 -2.90 10.51 -21.00
C ASP A 212 -2.85 10.74 -19.48
N VAL A 213 -1.64 10.85 -18.92
CA VAL A 213 -1.43 11.14 -17.51
C VAL A 213 -2.03 12.50 -17.14
N GLU A 214 -1.84 13.51 -17.97
CA GLU A 214 -2.39 14.85 -17.76
C GLU A 214 -3.93 14.83 -17.80
N ALA A 215 -4.53 14.10 -18.74
CA ALA A 215 -5.98 13.93 -18.83
C ALA A 215 -6.57 13.26 -17.59
N VAL A 216 -5.97 12.16 -17.15
CA VAL A 216 -6.36 11.44 -15.91
C VAL A 216 -6.19 12.35 -14.69
N SER A 217 -5.07 13.07 -14.60
CA SER A 217 -4.80 13.99 -13.48
C SER A 217 -5.83 15.11 -13.40
N LYS A 218 -6.18 15.71 -14.53
CA LYS A 218 -7.22 16.75 -14.59
C LYS A 218 -8.60 16.20 -14.19
N ALA A 219 -8.92 14.97 -14.57
CA ALA A 219 -10.18 14.33 -14.18
C ALA A 219 -10.29 14.16 -12.66
N PHE A 220 -9.22 13.71 -11.98
CA PHE A 220 -9.20 13.59 -10.53
C PHE A 220 -9.18 14.94 -9.81
N GLN A 221 -8.40 15.91 -10.31
CA GLN A 221 -8.34 17.25 -9.75
C GLN A 221 -9.70 17.97 -9.83
N ALA A 222 -10.44 17.79 -10.94
CA ALA A 222 -11.79 18.34 -11.10
C ALA A 222 -12.80 17.76 -10.07
N ARG A 223 -12.49 16.59 -9.49
CA ARG A 223 -13.28 15.93 -8.44
C ARG A 223 -12.74 16.21 -7.03
N GLY A 224 -11.71 17.06 -6.88
CA GLY A 224 -11.20 17.56 -5.60
C GLY A 224 -9.90 16.91 -5.08
N VAL A 225 -9.30 15.95 -5.78
CA VAL A 225 -8.02 15.37 -5.37
C VAL A 225 -6.91 16.43 -5.44
N GLU A 226 -6.20 16.65 -4.35
CA GLU A 226 -5.12 17.65 -4.34
C GLU A 226 -3.87 17.18 -5.06
N ASN A 227 -3.46 15.93 -4.82
CA ASN A 227 -2.26 15.31 -5.41
C ASN A 227 -2.56 13.89 -5.86
N LEU A 228 -2.27 13.58 -7.11
CA LEU A 228 -2.36 12.24 -7.68
C LEU A 228 -0.95 11.67 -7.84
N ILE A 229 -0.71 10.47 -7.32
CA ILE A 229 0.52 9.72 -7.51
C ILE A 229 0.15 8.47 -8.32
N ILE A 230 0.72 8.29 -9.52
CA ILE A 230 0.49 7.10 -10.33
C ILE A 230 1.77 6.27 -10.33
N THR A 231 1.70 5.04 -9.82
CA THR A 231 2.80 4.08 -9.94
C THR A 231 2.68 3.29 -11.25
N MET A 232 3.79 3.11 -11.97
CA MET A 232 3.81 2.53 -13.33
C MET A 232 4.91 1.47 -13.46
N GLY A 233 5.11 0.68 -12.41
CA GLY A 233 6.10 -0.41 -12.39
C GLY A 233 7.49 0.03 -12.83
N GLU A 234 8.03 -0.57 -13.89
CA GLU A 234 9.37 -0.24 -14.43
C GLU A 234 9.48 1.17 -15.01
N ASN A 235 8.37 1.82 -15.32
CA ASN A 235 8.32 3.20 -15.78
C ASN A 235 8.42 4.23 -14.62
N GLY A 236 8.45 3.76 -13.36
CA GLY A 236 8.58 4.60 -12.18
C GLY A 236 7.25 5.12 -11.65
N SER A 237 7.20 6.38 -11.25
CA SER A 237 6.00 7.01 -10.72
C SER A 237 5.86 8.46 -11.18
N ILE A 238 4.63 8.94 -11.25
CA ILE A 238 4.33 10.34 -11.53
C ILE A 238 3.53 10.91 -10.37
N VAL A 239 3.89 12.13 -9.95
CA VAL A 239 3.04 12.93 -9.09
C VAL A 239 2.50 14.12 -9.88
N ALA A 240 1.20 14.33 -9.80
CA ALA A 240 0.50 15.45 -10.41
C ALA A 240 -0.31 16.19 -9.34
N GLY A 241 -0.10 17.48 -9.21
CA GLY A 241 -0.77 18.33 -8.25
C GLY A 241 -0.69 19.81 -8.65
N LYS A 242 -1.00 20.69 -7.73
CA LYS A 242 -0.94 22.16 -7.98
C LYS A 242 0.44 22.67 -8.42
N ASN A 243 1.52 21.94 -8.13
CA ASN A 243 2.89 22.27 -8.52
C ASN A 243 3.30 21.69 -9.89
N GLY A 244 2.36 21.14 -10.67
CA GLY A 244 2.59 20.53 -11.96
C GLY A 244 2.74 19.02 -11.90
N VAL A 245 3.34 18.46 -12.95
CA VAL A 245 3.56 17.02 -13.13
C VAL A 245 5.06 16.73 -13.01
N HIS A 246 5.42 15.80 -12.12
CA HIS A 246 6.80 15.38 -11.92
C HIS A 246 6.90 13.86 -12.06
N HIS A 247 7.87 13.41 -12.87
CA HIS A 247 8.16 12.00 -13.10
C HIS A 247 9.42 11.59 -12.32
N THR A 248 9.29 10.52 -11.52
CA THR A 248 10.41 9.87 -10.82
C THR A 248 10.68 8.52 -11.47
N ARG A 249 11.91 8.30 -11.94
CA ARG A 249 12.30 7.05 -12.59
C ARG A 249 12.34 5.90 -11.60
N CYS A 250 12.02 4.69 -12.10
CA CYS A 250 12.20 3.46 -11.33
C CYS A 250 13.68 3.23 -10.97
N VAL A 251 13.94 2.83 -9.74
CA VAL A 251 15.27 2.38 -9.31
C VAL A 251 15.44 0.92 -9.72
N LYS A 252 16.27 0.68 -10.73
CA LYS A 252 16.48 -0.67 -11.28
C LYS A 252 17.31 -1.54 -10.35
N MET A 253 16.83 -2.75 -10.08
CA MET A 253 17.55 -3.79 -9.36
C MET A 253 18.12 -4.81 -10.36
N PRO A 254 19.27 -5.45 -10.06
CA PRO A 254 19.85 -6.49 -10.92
C PRO A 254 18.93 -7.70 -11.12
N HIS A 255 18.06 -7.96 -10.15
CA HIS A 255 17.12 -9.07 -10.17
C HIS A 255 15.79 -8.63 -9.54
N VAL A 256 14.68 -8.93 -10.21
CA VAL A 256 13.32 -8.80 -9.71
C VAL A 256 12.84 -10.22 -9.36
N ALA A 257 12.64 -10.47 -8.06
CA ALA A 257 12.21 -11.77 -7.56
C ALA A 257 10.69 -11.90 -7.51
N ASP A 258 10.01 -10.87 -6.98
CA ASP A 258 8.57 -10.88 -6.75
C ASP A 258 8.05 -9.42 -6.66
N PRO A 259 7.11 -8.98 -7.50
CA PRO A 259 6.53 -7.64 -7.42
C PRO A 259 5.48 -7.47 -6.31
N THR A 260 5.16 -8.53 -5.56
CA THR A 260 4.16 -8.48 -4.49
C THR A 260 4.53 -7.43 -3.44
N ALA A 261 3.55 -6.65 -3.00
CA ALA A 261 3.67 -5.54 -2.04
C ALA A 261 4.59 -4.38 -2.47
N ALA A 262 5.08 -4.32 -3.72
CA ALA A 262 5.88 -3.18 -4.21
C ALA A 262 5.10 -1.85 -4.13
N GLY A 263 3.83 -1.85 -4.53
CA GLY A 263 2.94 -0.69 -4.42
C GLY A 263 2.70 -0.30 -2.96
N ASP A 264 2.42 -1.27 -2.08
CA ASP A 264 2.25 -1.02 -0.63
C ASP A 264 3.50 -0.41 -0.01
N SER A 265 4.66 -0.99 -0.35
CA SER A 265 5.97 -0.52 0.09
C SER A 265 6.25 0.92 -0.37
N PHE A 266 5.95 1.23 -1.64
CA PHE A 266 6.10 2.56 -2.21
C PHE A 266 5.21 3.59 -1.49
N VAL A 267 3.92 3.32 -1.36
CA VAL A 267 2.96 4.23 -0.71
C VAL A 267 3.34 4.48 0.75
N ALA A 268 3.66 3.43 1.49
CA ALA A 268 4.09 3.52 2.88
C ALA A 268 5.38 4.35 3.05
N ALA A 269 6.37 4.11 2.18
CA ALA A 269 7.63 4.86 2.22
C ALA A 269 7.44 6.33 1.85
N PHE A 270 6.61 6.62 0.83
CA PHE A 270 6.26 8.00 0.48
C PHE A 270 5.62 8.72 1.67
N CYS A 271 4.62 8.12 2.30
CA CYS A 271 3.93 8.70 3.46
C CYS A 271 4.86 8.91 4.64
N THR A 272 5.72 7.93 4.94
CA THR A 272 6.70 8.03 6.02
C THR A 272 7.70 9.15 5.75
N GLY A 273 8.29 9.20 4.55
CA GLY A 273 9.26 10.24 4.17
C GLY A 273 8.66 11.65 4.21
N LEU A 274 7.46 11.80 3.62
CA LEU A 274 6.75 13.08 3.58
C LEU A 274 6.45 13.62 4.99
N THR A 275 5.87 12.77 5.84
CA THR A 275 5.48 13.18 7.21
C THR A 275 6.67 13.25 8.17
N ALA A 276 7.76 12.57 7.86
CA ALA A 276 9.04 12.77 8.56
C ALA A 276 9.67 14.14 8.25
N GLY A 277 9.30 14.79 7.15
CA GLY A 277 9.78 16.12 6.76
C GLY A 277 10.64 16.16 5.51
N LEU A 278 10.72 15.07 4.73
CA LEU A 278 11.32 15.12 3.39
C LEU A 278 10.46 15.96 2.45
N PRO A 279 11.06 16.79 1.58
CA PRO A 279 10.34 17.39 0.47
C PRO A 279 9.67 16.32 -0.40
N GLN A 280 8.56 16.63 -1.04
CA GLN A 280 7.75 15.66 -1.81
C GLN A 280 8.57 14.88 -2.84
N GLY A 281 9.48 15.55 -3.57
CA GLY A 281 10.36 14.89 -4.54
C GLY A 281 11.31 13.88 -3.89
N GLU A 282 11.85 14.22 -2.73
CA GLU A 282 12.73 13.35 -1.94
C GLU A 282 11.98 12.18 -1.32
N ALA A 283 10.74 12.41 -0.88
CA ALA A 283 9.86 11.34 -0.41
C ALA A 283 9.53 10.33 -1.52
N LEU A 284 9.35 10.78 -2.78
CA LEU A 284 9.18 9.91 -3.94
C LEU A 284 10.44 9.11 -4.26
N ALA A 285 11.62 9.73 -4.17
CA ALA A 285 12.88 9.02 -4.35
C ALA A 285 13.11 7.96 -3.26
N PHE A 286 12.84 8.32 -1.99
CA PHE A 286 12.87 7.39 -0.86
C PHE A 286 11.93 6.21 -1.09
N ALA A 287 10.69 6.47 -1.55
CA ALA A 287 9.71 5.44 -1.88
C ALA A 287 10.17 4.53 -3.03
N SER A 288 10.77 5.10 -4.07
CA SER A 288 11.29 4.33 -5.20
C SER A 288 12.43 3.38 -4.81
N HIS A 289 13.35 3.83 -3.94
CA HIS A 289 14.43 2.97 -3.42
C HIS A 289 13.89 1.88 -2.49
N THR A 290 12.89 2.19 -1.67
CA THR A 290 12.22 1.22 -0.80
C THR A 290 11.54 0.14 -1.62
N ALA A 291 10.73 0.50 -2.62
CA ALA A 291 10.06 -0.44 -3.51
C ALA A 291 11.05 -1.28 -4.33
N ALA A 292 12.19 -0.72 -4.72
CA ALA A 292 13.24 -1.47 -5.43
C ALA A 292 13.81 -2.62 -4.59
N ILE A 293 14.04 -2.40 -3.30
CA ILE A 293 14.45 -3.49 -2.39
C ILE A 293 13.33 -4.53 -2.29
N THR A 294 12.08 -4.09 -2.12
CA THR A 294 10.91 -4.98 -2.00
C THR A 294 10.84 -5.95 -3.18
N VAL A 295 10.88 -5.48 -4.42
CA VAL A 295 10.78 -6.34 -5.61
C VAL A 295 11.96 -7.29 -5.79
N SER A 296 13.08 -7.08 -5.13
CA SER A 296 14.26 -7.96 -5.16
C SER A 296 14.14 -9.20 -4.25
N ARG A 297 13.04 -9.31 -3.50
CA ARG A 297 12.81 -10.34 -2.48
C ARG A 297 11.46 -11.01 -2.71
N MET A 298 11.31 -12.23 -2.17
CA MET A 298 10.08 -13.00 -2.28
C MET A 298 9.08 -12.65 -1.17
N GLY A 299 7.80 -12.63 -1.51
CA GLY A 299 6.66 -12.49 -0.60
C GLY A 299 6.30 -11.04 -0.28
N ALA A 300 5.17 -10.83 0.43
CA ALA A 300 4.67 -9.52 0.81
C ALA A 300 5.45 -8.95 2.01
N MET A 301 4.98 -9.14 3.24
CA MET A 301 5.66 -8.59 4.43
C MET A 301 7.13 -9.00 4.59
N PRO A 302 7.57 -10.22 4.23
CA PRO A 302 8.99 -10.60 4.35
C PRO A 302 9.92 -9.77 3.46
N SER A 303 9.43 -9.25 2.32
CA SER A 303 10.24 -8.47 1.36
C SER A 303 10.47 -7.03 1.78
N LEU A 304 9.64 -6.48 2.68
CA LEU A 304 9.63 -5.08 3.08
C LEU A 304 10.93 -4.70 3.80
N PRO A 305 11.68 -3.67 3.32
CA PRO A 305 12.95 -3.28 3.91
C PRO A 305 12.82 -2.43 5.18
N THR A 306 13.91 -2.38 5.93
CA THR A 306 14.11 -1.44 7.03
C THR A 306 14.70 -0.11 6.55
N VAL A 307 14.67 0.92 7.40
CA VAL A 307 15.29 2.21 7.10
C VAL A 307 16.79 2.09 6.86
N ASP A 308 17.50 1.20 7.58
CA ASP A 308 18.94 0.95 7.37
C ASP A 308 19.24 0.40 5.98
N GLU A 309 18.42 -0.52 5.47
CA GLU A 309 18.57 -1.11 4.15
C GLU A 309 18.31 -0.08 3.04
N VAL A 310 17.29 0.77 3.21
CA VAL A 310 17.01 1.86 2.25
C VAL A 310 18.13 2.90 2.28
N GLN A 311 18.62 3.28 3.46
CA GLN A 311 19.76 4.20 3.61
C GLN A 311 21.01 3.64 2.94
N ALA A 312 21.28 2.34 3.09
CA ALA A 312 22.41 1.68 2.45
C ALA A 312 22.30 1.72 0.92
N LEU A 313 21.12 1.44 0.36
CA LEU A 313 20.87 1.49 -1.08
C LEU A 313 21.02 2.92 -1.64
N LEU A 314 20.52 3.94 -0.95
CA LEU A 314 20.67 5.34 -1.33
C LEU A 314 22.18 5.71 -1.45
N ARG A 315 22.99 5.33 -0.46
CA ARG A 315 24.44 5.55 -0.47
C ARG A 315 25.13 4.78 -1.59
N GLU A 316 24.79 3.50 -1.78
CA GLU A 316 25.33 2.66 -2.86
C GLU A 316 25.06 3.26 -4.24
N ARG A 317 23.89 3.83 -4.43
CA ARG A 317 23.46 4.46 -5.71
C ARG A 317 23.98 5.87 -5.89
N GLY A 318 24.65 6.44 -4.89
CA GLY A 318 25.17 7.83 -4.94
C GLY A 318 24.03 8.84 -5.04
N TYR A 319 22.90 8.57 -4.37
CA TYR A 319 21.77 9.49 -4.36
C TYR A 319 22.17 10.78 -3.61
N ASP A 320 21.96 11.94 -4.23
CA ASP A 320 22.43 13.26 -3.78
C ASP A 320 21.31 14.29 -3.51
N GLY A 321 20.03 13.89 -3.65
CA GLY A 321 18.88 14.78 -3.38
C GLY A 321 18.78 15.20 -1.93
N PHE A 322 19.12 14.30 -0.98
CA PHE A 322 19.29 14.59 0.44
C PHE A 322 20.39 13.72 1.02
N ASP A 323 20.94 14.13 2.18
CA ASP A 323 21.93 13.30 2.87
C ASP A 323 21.25 12.07 3.48
N PRO A 324 21.58 10.83 3.01
CA PRO A 324 20.99 9.63 3.59
C PRO A 324 21.20 9.49 5.09
N SER A 325 22.19 10.16 5.70
CA SER A 325 22.38 10.16 7.16
C SER A 325 21.26 10.85 7.92
N GLU A 326 20.45 11.70 7.28
CA GLU A 326 19.28 12.30 7.90
C GLU A 326 18.24 11.25 8.31
N LEU A 327 18.22 10.09 7.64
CA LEU A 327 17.36 8.97 7.99
C LEU A 327 17.69 8.35 9.35
N ASP A 328 18.85 8.65 9.94
CA ASP A 328 19.20 8.20 11.30
C ASP A 328 18.20 8.72 12.36
N ALA A 329 17.50 9.82 12.08
CA ALA A 329 16.44 10.34 12.93
C ALA A 329 15.19 9.44 12.99
N LEU A 330 15.07 8.46 12.09
CA LEU A 330 13.96 7.50 12.02
C LEU A 330 14.27 6.16 12.70
N LYS A 331 15.52 5.90 13.07
CA LYS A 331 15.96 4.63 13.68
C LYS A 331 15.53 4.43 15.14
#